data_80a7c27b1885da51611e0a4f48f506cc
#
_entry.id   80a7c27b1885da51611e0a4f48f506cc
#
_cell.length_a   1.000
_cell.length_b   1.000
_cell.length_c   1.000
_cell.angle_alpha   90.00
_cell.angle_beta   90.00
_cell.angle_gamma   90.00
#
_symmetry.space_group_name_H-M   'P 1'
#
loop_
_entity.id
_entity.type
_entity.pdbx_description
1 polymer ?
#
loop_
_entity_poly.entity_id
_entity_poly.type
_entity_poly.pdbx_seq_one_letter_code
_entity_poly.pdbx_strand_id
1 'polypeptide(L)'
;MSGDSPKPTMHFDAWPKKHGLYDPENEKDACGVGFIAELSGKPSHATVRDAAIILTRLNHRGACGCEEETGDGAGMLIAIPDKLYRKVCQFKLPPVGEYSPGIMYFPKDETAIAQGKKIFEDAIAKFGQKLIGWRKIPVRNYHNKGLGQTALACEPYMEQVFVGFADSVTPEQREPLLFSIRRTAQLASDRTLASDKGFYICSLSTAVITYKGMLTANQLAEYFPDLEDPDCESHVAMVHSRFATNTFPGWKRAHPYRSLGSPLPCLRAALCDRCQAVLLRDAYMISQACRIAPAWR
;
A
#
# COMPACT_ATOMS: atom_id res chain seq x y z
N MET A 1 33.56 24.98 -2.28
CA MET A 1 33.03 24.82 -3.66
C MET A 1 32.23 23.52 -3.67
N SER A 2 30.93 23.60 -3.42
CA SER A 2 30.00 22.50 -3.39
C SER A 2 29.49 22.27 -4.81
N GLY A 3 29.93 21.17 -5.42
CA GLY A 3 29.47 20.78 -6.74
C GLY A 3 28.07 20.18 -6.64
N ASP A 4 27.08 20.98 -6.96
CA ASP A 4 25.71 20.53 -7.20
C ASP A 4 25.69 19.77 -8.53
N SER A 5 25.57 18.44 -8.44
CA SER A 5 25.35 17.61 -9.63
C SER A 5 23.96 17.91 -10.18
N PRO A 6 23.80 18.27 -11.45
CA PRO A 6 22.49 18.53 -12.02
C PRO A 6 21.63 17.26 -11.96
N LYS A 7 20.46 17.34 -11.30
CA LYS A 7 19.44 16.29 -11.40
C LYS A 7 19.10 16.08 -12.87
N PRO A 8 19.07 14.84 -13.36
CA PRO A 8 18.70 14.59 -14.74
C PRO A 8 17.23 14.99 -14.96
N THR A 9 17.01 16.13 -15.60
CA THR A 9 15.72 16.49 -16.18
C THR A 9 15.53 15.61 -17.41
N MET A 10 14.78 14.51 -17.25
CA MET A 10 14.34 13.76 -18.43
C MET A 10 13.25 14.56 -19.11
N HIS A 11 13.60 15.20 -20.22
CA HIS A 11 12.64 15.68 -21.21
C HIS A 11 12.04 14.45 -21.90
N PHE A 12 10.77 14.19 -21.66
CA PHE A 12 9.98 13.23 -22.44
C PHE A 12 9.54 13.90 -23.74
N ASP A 13 10.46 14.08 -24.68
CA ASP A 13 10.21 14.81 -25.92
C ASP A 13 9.54 13.99 -27.03
N ALA A 14 9.11 12.76 -26.79
CA ALA A 14 8.24 12.06 -27.73
C ALA A 14 7.60 10.83 -27.10
N TRP A 15 6.32 10.66 -27.32
CA TRP A 15 5.63 9.37 -27.13
C TRP A 15 6.39 8.27 -27.88
N PRO A 16 6.47 7.05 -27.32
CA PRO A 16 7.09 5.94 -28.03
C PRO A 16 6.49 5.81 -29.43
N LYS A 17 7.34 5.63 -30.43
CA LYS A 17 6.87 5.37 -31.80
C LYS A 17 6.22 3.99 -31.85
N LYS A 18 5.27 3.82 -32.80
CA LYS A 18 4.67 2.52 -33.07
C LYS A 18 5.75 1.45 -33.26
N HIS A 19 5.66 0.37 -32.47
CA HIS A 19 6.61 -0.73 -32.49
C HIS A 19 5.96 -2.04 -32.05
N GLY A 20 6.05 -3.07 -32.87
CA GLY A 20 5.39 -4.35 -32.61
C GLY A 20 3.88 -4.20 -32.45
N LEU A 21 3.35 -4.66 -31.33
CA LEU A 21 1.91 -4.53 -30.99
C LEU A 21 1.54 -3.17 -30.38
N TYR A 22 2.53 -2.36 -30.03
CA TYR A 22 2.29 -1.02 -29.47
C TYR A 22 1.93 -0.06 -30.59
N ASP A 23 0.80 0.60 -30.45
CA ASP A 23 0.32 1.67 -31.33
C ASP A 23 -0.13 2.86 -30.49
N PRO A 24 0.54 4.04 -30.60
CA PRO A 24 0.19 5.22 -29.81
C PRO A 24 -1.24 5.73 -30.09
N GLU A 25 -1.86 5.41 -31.23
CA GLU A 25 -3.25 5.77 -31.50
C GLU A 25 -4.25 5.01 -30.60
N ASN A 26 -3.83 3.88 -30.03
CA ASN A 26 -4.63 3.12 -29.07
C ASN A 26 -4.43 3.56 -27.62
N GLU A 27 -3.51 4.51 -27.36
CA GLU A 27 -3.31 5.05 -26.01
C GLU A 27 -4.57 5.78 -25.54
N LYS A 28 -4.99 5.42 -24.31
CA LYS A 28 -6.15 6.02 -23.65
C LYS A 28 -5.78 6.34 -22.23
N ASP A 29 -6.48 7.29 -21.63
CA ASP A 29 -6.36 7.60 -20.23
C ASP A 29 -6.64 6.35 -19.38
N ALA A 30 -5.64 5.93 -18.64
CA ALA A 30 -5.70 4.73 -17.81
C ALA A 30 -4.68 4.82 -16.68
N CYS A 31 -4.94 4.08 -15.60
CA CYS A 31 -3.99 3.93 -14.51
C CYS A 31 -2.64 3.38 -15.01
N GLY A 32 -1.55 3.80 -14.36
CA GLY A 32 -0.23 3.21 -14.52
C GLY A 32 0.01 2.13 -13.46
N VAL A 33 0.43 0.95 -13.87
CA VAL A 33 0.78 -0.15 -12.96
C VAL A 33 2.17 -0.65 -13.30
N GLY A 34 3.01 -0.85 -12.29
CA GLY A 34 4.34 -1.42 -12.42
C GLY A 34 4.56 -2.53 -11.41
N PHE A 35 5.43 -3.45 -11.75
CA PHE A 35 5.76 -4.60 -10.92
C PHE A 35 7.24 -4.95 -11.06
N ILE A 36 7.87 -5.27 -9.95
CA ILE A 36 9.25 -5.77 -9.89
C ILE A 36 9.35 -6.91 -8.89
N ALA A 37 10.10 -7.96 -9.23
CA ALA A 37 10.40 -9.07 -8.34
C ALA A 37 11.85 -9.51 -8.48
N GLU A 38 12.46 -9.79 -7.34
CA GLU A 38 13.78 -10.40 -7.26
C GLU A 38 13.64 -11.93 -7.37
N LEU A 39 14.16 -12.50 -8.45
CA LEU A 39 14.02 -13.93 -8.75
C LEU A 39 14.71 -14.84 -7.71
N SER A 40 15.74 -14.34 -7.06
CA SER A 40 16.42 -15.07 -5.97
C SER A 40 15.58 -15.13 -4.69
N GLY A 41 14.50 -14.35 -4.60
CA GLY A 41 13.68 -14.21 -3.39
C GLY A 41 14.37 -13.47 -2.25
N LYS A 42 15.58 -12.93 -2.45
CA LYS A 42 16.31 -12.19 -1.41
C LYS A 42 15.76 -10.76 -1.33
N PRO A 43 15.28 -10.31 -0.16
CA PRO A 43 14.83 -8.95 -0.01
C PRO A 43 16.00 -7.97 -0.10
N SER A 44 15.76 -6.82 -0.72
CA SER A 44 16.70 -5.71 -0.78
C SER A 44 15.98 -4.38 -0.83
N HIS A 45 16.63 -3.31 -0.35
CA HIS A 45 16.12 -1.95 -0.52
C HIS A 45 16.16 -1.49 -1.98
N ALA A 46 17.03 -2.08 -2.79
CA ALA A 46 17.10 -1.79 -4.23
C ALA A 46 15.75 -2.05 -4.92
N THR A 47 15.05 -3.13 -4.57
CA THR A 47 13.71 -3.44 -5.10
C THR A 47 12.70 -2.33 -4.77
N VAL A 48 12.73 -1.78 -3.56
CA VAL A 48 11.83 -0.69 -3.13
C VAL A 48 12.17 0.61 -3.86
N ARG A 49 13.45 0.95 -3.95
CA ARG A 49 13.93 2.12 -4.68
C ARG A 49 13.58 2.04 -6.18
N ASP A 50 13.80 0.90 -6.81
CA ASP A 50 13.53 0.71 -8.23
C ASP A 50 12.02 0.74 -8.50
N ALA A 51 11.20 0.23 -7.57
CA ALA A 51 9.73 0.39 -7.62
C ALA A 51 9.31 1.88 -7.54
N ALA A 52 9.94 2.68 -6.69
CA ALA A 52 9.70 4.12 -6.63
C ALA A 52 10.07 4.81 -7.96
N ILE A 53 11.17 4.40 -8.59
CA ILE A 53 11.56 4.89 -9.93
C ILE A 53 10.52 4.50 -10.99
N ILE A 54 10.03 3.26 -10.98
CA ILE A 54 8.95 2.80 -11.88
C ILE A 54 7.73 3.68 -11.69
N LEU A 55 7.31 3.92 -10.43
CA LEU A 55 6.15 4.76 -10.12
C LEU A 55 6.33 6.18 -10.66
N THR A 56 7.49 6.79 -10.44
CA THR A 56 7.82 8.12 -10.96
C THR A 56 7.74 8.18 -12.48
N ARG A 57 8.22 7.14 -13.18
CA ARG A 57 8.11 7.05 -14.64
C ARG A 57 6.69 6.84 -15.14
N LEU A 58 5.77 6.39 -14.30
CA LEU A 58 4.34 6.28 -14.59
C LEU A 58 3.56 7.58 -14.28
N ASN A 59 4.24 8.70 -14.00
CA ASN A 59 3.59 9.97 -13.68
C ASN A 59 2.64 10.44 -14.80
N HIS A 60 3.00 10.19 -16.07
CA HIS A 60 2.15 10.46 -17.23
C HIS A 60 0.85 9.62 -17.28
N ARG A 61 0.72 8.59 -16.44
CA ARG A 61 -0.46 7.72 -16.32
C ARG A 61 -1.32 8.08 -15.10
N GLY A 62 -0.84 8.97 -14.25
CA GLY A 62 -1.60 9.51 -13.14
C GLY A 62 -2.32 10.79 -13.53
N ALA A 63 -3.37 11.14 -12.81
CA ALA A 63 -4.00 12.44 -12.92
C ALA A 63 -3.83 13.24 -11.64
N CYS A 64 -3.83 14.55 -11.81
CA CYS A 64 -3.95 15.53 -10.74
C CYS A 64 -5.34 16.16 -10.82
N GLY A 65 -5.84 16.62 -9.67
CA GLY A 65 -7.06 17.43 -9.63
C GLY A 65 -6.83 18.86 -10.14
N CYS A 66 -7.58 19.81 -9.60
CA CYS A 66 -7.38 21.23 -9.91
C CYS A 66 -6.03 21.79 -9.40
N GLU A 67 -5.35 21.04 -8.54
CA GLU A 67 -4.05 21.34 -7.95
C GLU A 67 -3.03 20.31 -8.43
N GLU A 68 -1.90 20.74 -8.96
CA GLU A 68 -0.84 19.83 -9.44
C GLU A 68 -0.27 18.94 -8.35
N GLU A 69 -0.29 19.41 -7.10
CA GLU A 69 0.20 18.71 -5.91
C GLU A 69 -0.86 17.78 -5.29
N THR A 70 -2.07 17.72 -5.82
CA THR A 70 -3.12 16.79 -5.39
C THR A 70 -3.33 15.71 -6.44
N GLY A 71 -2.73 14.54 -6.23
CA GLY A 71 -2.87 13.40 -7.14
C GLY A 71 -4.17 12.63 -6.91
N ASP A 72 -4.64 11.94 -7.95
CA ASP A 72 -5.75 11.00 -7.86
C ASP A 72 -5.46 9.81 -6.95
N GLY A 73 -4.19 9.52 -6.76
CA GLY A 73 -3.67 8.51 -5.86
C GLY A 73 -2.44 7.80 -6.41
N ALA A 74 -1.50 7.56 -5.52
CA ALA A 74 -0.34 6.72 -5.78
C ALA A 74 -0.12 5.75 -4.63
N GLY A 75 0.50 4.61 -4.90
CA GLY A 75 0.80 3.63 -3.88
C GLY A 75 1.80 2.57 -4.32
N MET A 76 2.35 1.92 -3.30
CA MET A 76 3.30 0.83 -3.42
C MET A 76 2.92 -0.28 -2.45
N LEU A 77 2.83 -1.50 -2.95
CA LEU A 77 2.72 -2.72 -2.18
C LEU A 77 4.09 -3.40 -2.19
N ILE A 78 4.58 -3.78 -1.01
CA ILE A 78 5.86 -4.47 -0.82
C ILE A 78 5.68 -5.69 0.09
N ALA A 79 6.63 -6.62 0.08
CA ALA A 79 6.72 -7.63 1.13
C ALA A 79 6.96 -6.97 2.50
N ILE A 80 6.62 -7.68 3.58
CA ILE A 80 6.79 -7.15 4.94
C ILE A 80 8.26 -6.80 5.18
N PRO A 81 8.60 -5.52 5.44
CA PRO A 81 9.97 -5.09 5.71
C PRO A 81 10.34 -5.35 7.18
N ASP A 82 10.51 -6.62 7.54
CA ASP A 82 10.72 -7.07 8.92
C ASP A 82 11.92 -6.39 9.59
N LYS A 83 13.03 -6.21 8.85
CA LYS A 83 14.24 -5.56 9.35
C LYS A 83 13.97 -4.12 9.80
N LEU A 84 13.21 -3.35 9.00
CA LEU A 84 12.75 -2.02 9.37
C LEU A 84 11.91 -2.07 10.64
N TYR A 85 10.92 -2.97 10.70
CA TYR A 85 10.02 -3.02 11.84
C TYR A 85 10.73 -3.38 13.14
N ARG A 86 11.69 -4.30 13.10
CA ARG A 86 12.53 -4.61 14.28
C ARG A 86 13.36 -3.43 14.76
N LYS A 87 13.74 -2.53 13.86
CA LYS A 87 14.49 -1.31 14.17
C LYS A 87 13.60 -0.22 14.80
N VAL A 88 12.37 -0.04 14.28
CA VAL A 88 11.54 1.13 14.61
C VAL A 88 10.42 0.86 15.63
N CYS A 89 10.05 -0.41 15.86
CA CYS A 89 9.04 -0.77 16.85
C CYS A 89 9.63 -0.82 18.26
N GLN A 90 8.89 -0.27 19.24
CA GLN A 90 9.28 -0.28 20.65
C GLN A 90 8.88 -1.59 21.38
N PHE A 91 8.34 -2.55 20.64
CA PHE A 91 7.89 -3.85 21.16
C PHE A 91 8.56 -4.98 20.38
N LYS A 92 8.68 -6.15 21.01
CA LYS A 92 9.31 -7.32 20.40
C LYS A 92 8.37 -7.95 19.38
N LEU A 93 8.86 -8.19 18.17
CA LEU A 93 8.15 -8.88 17.11
C LEU A 93 8.47 -10.38 17.11
N PRO A 94 7.46 -11.25 16.89
CA PRO A 94 7.68 -12.66 16.57
C PRO A 94 8.51 -12.87 15.31
N PRO A 95 8.88 -14.11 14.95
CA PRO A 95 9.47 -14.42 13.66
C PRO A 95 8.62 -13.94 12.48
N VAL A 96 9.27 -13.72 11.33
CA VAL A 96 8.61 -13.35 10.08
C VAL A 96 7.54 -14.38 9.71
N GLY A 97 6.36 -13.90 9.33
CA GLY A 97 5.19 -14.73 9.01
C GLY A 97 4.35 -15.09 10.24
N GLU A 98 4.84 -14.92 11.47
CA GLU A 98 4.10 -15.18 12.71
C GLU A 98 3.40 -13.94 13.28
N TYR A 99 3.51 -12.83 12.59
CA TYR A 99 2.77 -11.61 12.87
C TYR A 99 2.28 -10.96 11.58
N SER A 100 1.29 -10.11 11.71
CA SER A 100 0.76 -9.30 10.62
C SER A 100 0.82 -7.84 10.98
N PRO A 101 1.58 -7.02 10.26
CA PRO A 101 1.42 -5.58 10.31
C PRO A 101 0.20 -5.17 9.49
N GLY A 102 -0.49 -4.14 9.95
CA GLY A 102 -1.57 -3.49 9.23
C GLY A 102 -1.40 -1.98 9.21
N ILE A 103 -1.89 -1.31 8.18
CA ILE A 103 -1.97 0.16 8.13
C ILE A 103 -3.42 0.57 8.26
N MET A 104 -3.69 1.45 9.22
CA MET A 104 -5.02 1.97 9.49
C MET A 104 -5.05 3.49 9.34
N TYR A 105 -6.09 3.97 8.69
CA TYR A 105 -6.40 5.39 8.50
C TYR A 105 -7.56 5.77 9.42
N PHE A 106 -7.33 6.74 10.26
CA PHE A 106 -8.31 7.30 11.18
C PHE A 106 -8.63 8.75 10.81
N PRO A 107 -9.80 9.27 11.17
CA PRO A 107 -10.02 10.72 11.16
C PRO A 107 -9.08 11.40 12.16
N LYS A 108 -8.75 12.68 11.94
CA LYS A 108 -7.91 13.49 12.85
C LYS A 108 -8.71 13.96 14.08
N ASP A 109 -9.25 13.01 14.85
CA ASP A 109 -10.05 13.22 16.05
C ASP A 109 -9.62 12.17 17.10
N GLU A 110 -9.10 12.61 18.21
CA GLU A 110 -8.54 11.72 19.25
C GLU A 110 -9.56 10.71 19.78
N THR A 111 -10.82 11.13 19.94
CA THR A 111 -11.90 10.25 20.41
C THR A 111 -12.21 9.17 19.35
N ALA A 112 -12.30 9.57 18.08
CA ALA A 112 -12.54 8.62 16.99
C ALA A 112 -11.35 7.66 16.78
N ILE A 113 -10.12 8.12 16.97
CA ILE A 113 -8.91 7.26 16.95
C ILE A 113 -9.01 6.21 18.07
N ALA A 114 -9.28 6.66 19.32
CA ALA A 114 -9.37 5.75 20.45
C ALA A 114 -10.49 4.72 20.29
N GLN A 115 -11.67 5.14 19.85
CA GLN A 115 -12.80 4.25 19.58
C GLN A 115 -12.48 3.27 18.44
N GLY A 116 -11.90 3.74 17.35
CA GLY A 116 -11.51 2.90 16.22
C GLY A 116 -10.47 1.85 16.59
N LYS A 117 -9.47 2.21 17.38
CA LYS A 117 -8.48 1.27 17.94
C LYS A 117 -9.16 0.22 18.81
N LYS A 118 -10.03 0.65 19.72
CA LYS A 118 -10.78 -0.26 20.60
C LYS A 118 -11.62 -1.27 19.81
N ILE A 119 -12.37 -0.84 18.79
CA ILE A 119 -13.16 -1.70 17.93
C ILE A 119 -12.27 -2.75 17.24
N PHE A 120 -11.07 -2.34 16.77
CA PHE A 120 -10.15 -3.25 16.11
C PHE A 120 -9.53 -4.25 17.11
N GLU A 121 -9.14 -3.80 18.28
CA GLU A 121 -8.62 -4.62 19.37
C GLU A 121 -9.66 -5.66 19.85
N ASP A 122 -10.92 -5.24 20.00
CA ASP A 122 -12.02 -6.14 20.35
C ASP A 122 -12.25 -7.20 19.25
N ALA A 123 -12.09 -6.83 17.98
CA ALA A 123 -12.15 -7.79 16.89
C ALA A 123 -10.99 -8.79 16.93
N ILE A 124 -9.76 -8.36 17.23
CA ILE A 124 -8.61 -9.26 17.41
C ILE A 124 -8.90 -10.24 18.56
N ALA A 125 -9.33 -9.73 19.70
CA ALA A 125 -9.63 -10.54 20.90
C ALA A 125 -10.77 -11.53 20.64
N LYS A 126 -11.83 -11.13 19.91
CA LYS A 126 -12.96 -11.98 19.52
C LYS A 126 -12.52 -13.24 18.78
N PHE A 127 -11.46 -13.14 17.97
CA PHE A 127 -10.89 -14.29 17.25
C PHE A 127 -9.74 -14.98 17.99
N GLY A 128 -9.54 -14.67 19.29
CA GLY A 128 -8.52 -15.29 20.13
C GLY A 128 -7.09 -14.94 19.73
N GLN A 129 -6.91 -13.82 19.01
CA GLN A 129 -5.59 -13.39 18.59
C GLN A 129 -5.01 -12.33 19.53
N LYS A 130 -3.73 -12.00 19.36
CA LYS A 130 -2.97 -11.11 20.25
C LYS A 130 -2.68 -9.79 19.55
N LEU A 131 -3.01 -8.67 20.20
CA LEU A 131 -2.43 -7.37 19.83
C LEU A 131 -0.97 -7.35 20.31
N ILE A 132 -0.02 -7.11 19.41
CA ILE A 132 1.39 -6.93 19.77
C ILE A 132 1.65 -5.47 20.10
N GLY A 133 1.13 -4.54 19.28
CA GLY A 133 1.28 -3.12 19.54
C GLY A 133 0.82 -2.23 18.38
N TRP A 134 0.95 -0.93 18.62
CA TRP A 134 0.65 0.13 17.66
C TRP A 134 1.89 0.98 17.42
N ARG A 135 2.08 1.42 16.19
CA ARG A 135 3.14 2.34 15.80
C ARG A 135 2.55 3.46 14.95
N LYS A 136 2.82 4.71 15.30
CA LYS A 136 2.51 5.84 14.42
C LYS A 136 3.37 5.76 13.16
N ILE A 137 2.75 5.85 11.98
CA ILE A 137 3.50 5.92 10.72
C ILE A 137 4.13 7.31 10.61
N PRO A 138 5.46 7.39 10.39
CA PRO A 138 6.07 8.67 10.10
C PRO A 138 5.62 9.13 8.71
N VAL A 139 5.15 10.38 8.64
CA VAL A 139 4.83 11.06 7.39
C VAL A 139 5.53 12.41 7.37
N ARG A 140 6.04 12.82 6.21
CA ARG A 140 6.56 14.17 6.05
C ARG A 140 5.40 15.10 5.78
N ASN A 141 5.04 15.91 6.78
CA ASN A 141 4.05 16.97 6.63
C ASN A 141 4.65 18.11 5.80
N TYR A 142 4.39 18.09 4.52
CA TYR A 142 4.79 19.17 3.62
C TYR A 142 3.82 20.34 3.70
N HIS A 143 3.73 21.00 4.87
CA HIS A 143 2.86 22.16 5.03
C HIS A 143 3.17 23.33 4.04
N ASN A 144 4.28 23.26 3.29
CA ASN A 144 4.67 24.36 2.41
C ASN A 144 5.13 23.99 0.99
N LYS A 145 5.29 22.73 0.57
CA LYS A 145 5.84 22.43 -0.77
C LYS A 145 5.48 21.08 -1.41
N GLY A 146 4.63 20.23 -0.82
CA GLY A 146 4.54 18.88 -1.37
C GLY A 146 3.14 18.30 -1.54
N LEU A 147 2.18 18.67 -0.71
CA LEU A 147 0.81 18.15 -0.77
C LEU A 147 -0.16 19.28 -1.07
N GLY A 148 -1.04 19.11 -2.04
CA GLY A 148 -2.09 20.08 -2.35
C GLY A 148 -3.09 20.25 -1.21
N GLN A 149 -3.74 21.39 -1.13
CA GLN A 149 -4.64 21.76 -0.04
C GLN A 149 -5.81 20.78 0.08
N THR A 150 -6.33 20.27 -1.04
CA THR A 150 -7.40 19.27 -1.07
C THR A 150 -6.96 17.96 -0.43
N ALA A 151 -5.74 17.49 -0.73
CA ALA A 151 -5.19 16.27 -0.14
C ALA A 151 -4.93 16.43 1.35
N LEU A 152 -4.41 17.60 1.79
CA LEU A 152 -4.15 17.94 3.19
C LEU A 152 -5.43 18.04 4.01
N ALA A 153 -6.49 18.64 3.45
CA ALA A 153 -7.77 18.82 4.14
C ALA A 153 -8.43 17.48 4.52
N CYS A 154 -8.18 16.42 3.73
CA CYS A 154 -8.75 15.08 3.98
C CYS A 154 -7.67 14.04 4.37
N GLU A 155 -6.45 14.48 4.69
CA GLU A 155 -5.38 13.59 5.11
C GLU A 155 -5.76 12.85 6.42
N PRO A 156 -5.69 11.50 6.44
CA PRO A 156 -5.99 10.75 7.64
C PRO A 156 -4.84 10.76 8.63
N TYR A 157 -5.14 10.51 9.90
CA TYR A 157 -4.16 10.06 10.87
C TYR A 157 -3.85 8.58 10.64
N MET A 158 -2.57 8.21 10.59
CA MET A 158 -2.14 6.87 10.20
C MET A 158 -1.36 6.17 11.29
N GLU A 159 -1.80 4.95 11.63
CA GLU A 159 -1.04 4.06 12.51
C GLU A 159 -0.89 2.67 11.90
N GLN A 160 0.17 1.99 12.29
CA GLN A 160 0.36 0.57 12.06
C GLN A 160 -0.07 -0.21 13.29
N VAL A 161 -0.87 -1.26 13.06
CA VAL A 161 -1.19 -2.27 14.07
C VAL A 161 -0.37 -3.52 13.79
N PHE A 162 0.05 -4.21 14.84
CA PHE A 162 0.75 -5.48 14.74
C PHE A 162 -0.04 -6.56 15.48
N VAL A 163 -0.47 -7.57 14.72
CA VAL A 163 -1.31 -8.68 15.21
C VAL A 163 -0.44 -9.94 15.28
N GLY A 164 -0.41 -10.59 16.43
CA GLY A 164 0.20 -11.89 16.64
C GLY A 164 -0.84 -13.00 16.59
N PHE A 165 -0.42 -14.20 16.24
CA PHE A 165 -1.30 -15.36 16.16
C PHE A 165 -1.18 -16.24 17.39
N ALA A 166 -2.28 -16.92 17.76
CA ALA A 166 -2.25 -17.98 18.75
C ALA A 166 -1.52 -19.21 18.16
N ASP A 167 -0.90 -20.00 19.04
CA ASP A 167 -0.09 -21.16 18.64
C ASP A 167 -0.89 -22.24 17.89
N SER A 168 -2.21 -22.24 18.06
CA SER A 168 -3.13 -23.15 17.35
C SER A 168 -3.42 -22.77 15.90
N VAL A 169 -3.00 -21.57 15.45
CA VAL A 169 -3.30 -21.05 14.10
C VAL A 169 -2.20 -21.48 13.13
N THR A 170 -2.56 -22.32 12.16
CA THR A 170 -1.60 -22.75 11.12
C THR A 170 -1.31 -21.61 10.14
N PRO A 171 -0.16 -21.64 9.42
CA PRO A 171 0.18 -20.61 8.43
C PRO A 171 -0.92 -20.37 7.38
N GLU A 172 -1.59 -21.44 6.93
CA GLU A 172 -2.63 -21.38 5.90
C GLU A 172 -3.92 -20.69 6.42
N GLN A 173 -4.15 -20.72 7.72
CA GLN A 173 -5.30 -20.12 8.36
C GLN A 173 -5.12 -18.61 8.63
N ARG A 174 -3.89 -18.09 8.61
CA ARG A 174 -3.57 -16.71 9.02
C ARG A 174 -4.27 -15.67 8.16
N GLU A 175 -4.16 -15.75 6.84
CA GLU A 175 -4.79 -14.76 5.94
C GLU A 175 -6.34 -14.79 5.98
N PRO A 176 -7.03 -15.96 5.93
CA PRO A 176 -8.48 -16.02 6.15
C PRO A 176 -8.91 -15.44 7.50
N LEU A 177 -8.12 -15.68 8.55
CA LEU A 177 -8.39 -15.15 9.89
C LEU A 177 -8.25 -13.62 9.94
N LEU A 178 -7.19 -13.07 9.36
CA LEU A 178 -7.00 -11.62 9.23
C LEU A 178 -8.13 -10.97 8.42
N PHE A 179 -8.60 -11.63 7.35
CA PHE A 179 -9.76 -11.18 6.61
C PHE A 179 -11.01 -11.11 7.51
N SER A 180 -11.24 -12.14 8.35
CA SER A 180 -12.38 -12.20 9.26
C SER A 180 -12.30 -11.12 10.35
N ILE A 181 -11.12 -10.90 10.93
CA ILE A 181 -10.86 -9.81 11.89
C ILE A 181 -11.16 -8.46 11.25
N ARG A 182 -10.56 -8.20 10.09
CA ARG A 182 -10.76 -6.97 9.32
C ARG A 182 -12.23 -6.71 9.02
N ARG A 183 -12.94 -7.72 8.53
CA ARG A 183 -14.35 -7.58 8.16
C ARG A 183 -15.23 -7.34 9.37
N THR A 184 -14.97 -8.04 10.48
CA THR A 184 -15.69 -7.84 11.74
C THR A 184 -15.48 -6.43 12.29
N ALA A 185 -14.23 -5.95 12.32
CA ALA A 185 -13.92 -4.61 12.78
C ALA A 185 -14.56 -3.53 11.90
N GLN A 186 -14.50 -3.69 10.57
CA GLN A 186 -15.13 -2.75 9.65
C GLN A 186 -16.65 -2.69 9.84
N LEU A 187 -17.33 -3.84 9.93
CA LEU A 187 -18.76 -3.89 10.19
C LEU A 187 -19.14 -3.28 11.54
N ALA A 188 -18.32 -3.47 12.57
CA ALA A 188 -18.55 -2.85 13.87
C ALA A 188 -18.40 -1.32 13.77
N SER A 189 -17.34 -0.84 13.10
CA SER A 189 -17.14 0.59 12.85
C SER A 189 -18.34 1.21 12.10
N ASP A 190 -18.78 0.57 11.02
CA ASP A 190 -19.88 1.06 10.19
C ASP A 190 -21.24 1.13 10.94
N ARG A 191 -21.39 0.32 11.99
CA ARG A 191 -22.61 0.27 12.82
C ARG A 191 -22.58 1.22 14.02
N THR A 192 -21.40 1.48 14.57
CA THR A 192 -21.26 2.17 15.86
C THR A 192 -20.73 3.59 15.73
N LEU A 193 -19.99 3.88 14.66
CA LEU A 193 -19.44 5.20 14.42
C LEU A 193 -20.20 5.92 13.33
N ALA A 194 -20.28 7.25 13.42
CA ALA A 194 -20.76 8.07 12.32
C ALA A 194 -19.87 7.87 11.09
N SER A 195 -20.42 8.08 9.89
CA SER A 195 -19.73 7.77 8.62
C SER A 195 -18.42 8.53 8.43
N ASP A 196 -18.28 9.70 9.01
CA ASP A 196 -17.08 10.54 9.03
C ASP A 196 -16.07 10.15 10.14
N LYS A 197 -16.52 9.39 11.15
CA LYS A 197 -15.71 8.95 12.30
C LYS A 197 -15.15 7.53 12.14
N GLY A 198 -15.57 6.81 11.11
CA GLY A 198 -15.10 5.45 10.84
C GLY A 198 -13.65 5.39 10.38
N PHE A 199 -12.95 4.31 10.71
CA PHE A 199 -11.59 4.06 10.22
C PHE A 199 -11.58 3.29 8.90
N TYR A 200 -10.42 3.26 8.26
CA TYR A 200 -10.17 2.46 7.05
C TYR A 200 -8.92 1.61 7.23
N ILE A 201 -9.05 0.31 7.00
CA ILE A 201 -7.92 -0.61 7.03
C ILE A 201 -7.28 -0.64 5.65
N CYS A 202 -6.16 0.06 5.50
CA CYS A 202 -5.42 0.17 4.25
C CYS A 202 -4.74 -1.14 3.87
N SER A 203 -4.09 -1.79 4.83
CA SER A 203 -3.36 -3.05 4.66
C SER A 203 -3.46 -3.89 5.93
N LEU A 204 -3.51 -5.21 5.80
CA LEU A 204 -3.41 -6.17 6.90
C LEU A 204 -3.11 -7.55 6.30
N SER A 205 -1.88 -8.04 6.43
CA SER A 205 -1.43 -9.31 5.85
C SER A 205 -0.15 -9.78 6.53
N THR A 206 0.14 -11.07 6.49
CA THR A 206 1.41 -11.66 6.93
C THR A 206 2.49 -11.62 5.85
N ALA A 207 2.13 -11.31 4.62
CA ALA A 207 3.02 -11.37 3.45
C ALA A 207 3.41 -10.00 2.91
N VAL A 208 2.46 -9.07 2.85
CA VAL A 208 2.64 -7.79 2.17
C VAL A 208 2.08 -6.62 2.97
N ILE A 209 2.60 -5.42 2.67
CA ILE A 209 2.08 -4.17 3.20
C ILE A 209 1.94 -3.15 2.09
N THR A 210 0.92 -2.28 2.18
CA THR A 210 0.61 -1.28 1.16
C THR A 210 0.71 0.12 1.73
N TYR A 211 1.65 0.91 1.21
CA TYR A 211 1.74 2.34 1.41
C TYR A 211 1.04 3.04 0.24
N LYS A 212 0.07 3.89 0.51
CA LYS A 212 -0.67 4.62 -0.52
C LYS A 212 -1.29 5.90 0.02
N GLY A 213 -1.71 6.77 -0.88
CA GLY A 213 -2.38 8.00 -0.47
C GLY A 213 -2.96 8.77 -1.64
N MET A 214 -3.60 9.89 -1.35
CA MET A 214 -4.04 10.87 -2.34
C MET A 214 -2.84 11.71 -2.79
N LEU A 215 -1.88 11.03 -3.42
CA LEU A 215 -0.55 11.50 -3.76
C LEU A 215 -0.35 11.40 -5.27
N THR A 216 0.58 12.21 -5.79
CA THR A 216 1.16 11.99 -7.11
C THR A 216 2.22 10.89 -7.03
N ALA A 217 2.62 10.37 -8.18
CA ALA A 217 3.66 9.35 -8.28
C ALA A 217 4.99 9.78 -7.63
N ASN A 218 5.34 11.06 -7.74
CA ASN A 218 6.59 11.62 -7.23
C ASN A 218 6.58 11.82 -5.71
N GLN A 219 5.39 12.01 -5.12
CA GLN A 219 5.25 12.31 -3.70
C GLN A 219 5.33 11.07 -2.79
N LEU A 220 5.04 9.87 -3.31
CA LEU A 220 4.83 8.68 -2.46
C LEU A 220 6.03 8.36 -1.57
N ALA A 221 7.23 8.23 -2.16
CA ALA A 221 8.43 7.86 -1.40
C ALA A 221 8.85 8.98 -0.44
N GLU A 222 8.73 10.23 -0.87
CA GLU A 222 9.03 11.38 -0.03
C GLU A 222 8.06 11.52 1.14
N TYR A 223 6.78 11.22 0.92
CA TYR A 223 5.74 11.32 1.95
C TYR A 223 5.89 10.26 3.05
N PHE A 224 6.31 9.03 2.68
CA PHE A 224 6.51 7.94 3.63
C PHE A 224 8.01 7.67 3.85
N PRO A 225 8.66 8.26 4.88
CA PRO A 225 10.08 8.03 5.17
C PRO A 225 10.47 6.56 5.35
N ASP A 226 9.52 5.71 5.75
CA ASP A 226 9.73 4.26 5.83
C ASP A 226 10.22 3.66 4.50
N LEU A 227 9.76 4.18 3.35
CA LEU A 227 10.14 3.69 2.03
C LEU A 227 11.56 4.11 1.61
N GLU A 228 12.12 5.14 2.24
CA GLU A 228 13.49 5.60 1.99
C GLU A 228 14.52 4.95 2.92
N ASP A 229 14.06 4.32 4.03
CA ASP A 229 14.96 3.68 4.99
C ASP A 229 15.67 2.47 4.34
N PRO A 230 17.01 2.37 4.39
CA PRO A 230 17.76 1.24 3.82
C PRO A 230 17.34 -0.13 4.36
N ASP A 231 16.77 -0.19 5.57
CA ASP A 231 16.25 -1.42 6.18
C ASP A 231 14.82 -1.76 5.71
N CYS A 232 14.20 -0.90 4.90
CA CYS A 232 12.96 -1.20 4.17
C CYS A 232 13.29 -2.09 2.97
N GLU A 233 13.45 -3.38 3.21
CA GLU A 233 13.85 -4.37 2.22
C GLU A 233 12.65 -5.17 1.73
N SER A 234 12.62 -5.45 0.43
CA SER A 234 11.58 -6.28 -0.18
C SER A 234 12.14 -7.09 -1.35
N HIS A 235 11.58 -8.27 -1.60
CA HIS A 235 11.87 -9.08 -2.78
C HIS A 235 10.84 -8.88 -3.90
N VAL A 236 9.75 -8.16 -3.63
CA VAL A 236 8.68 -7.88 -4.58
C VAL A 236 8.09 -6.51 -4.32
N ALA A 237 7.79 -5.78 -5.37
CA ALA A 237 7.04 -4.55 -5.24
C ALA A 237 6.06 -4.39 -6.40
N MET A 238 4.88 -3.83 -6.11
CA MET A 238 3.91 -3.39 -7.09
C MET A 238 3.59 -1.93 -6.84
N VAL A 239 3.59 -1.14 -7.89
CA VAL A 239 3.26 0.28 -7.84
C VAL A 239 2.06 0.60 -8.70
N HIS A 240 1.33 1.62 -8.29
CA HIS A 240 0.15 2.07 -8.99
C HIS A 240 0.06 3.59 -8.98
N SER A 241 -0.01 4.19 -10.17
CA SER A 241 -0.38 5.59 -10.38
C SER A 241 -1.82 5.61 -10.87
N ARG A 242 -2.72 6.18 -10.07
CA ARG A 242 -4.17 6.15 -10.32
C ARG A 242 -4.58 7.28 -11.26
N PHE A 243 -5.46 6.94 -12.20
CA PHE A 243 -6.28 7.88 -12.97
C PHE A 243 -7.75 7.66 -12.59
N ALA A 244 -8.38 8.65 -11.96
CA ALA A 244 -9.73 8.54 -11.44
C ALA A 244 -10.75 8.97 -12.49
N THR A 245 -11.35 8.02 -13.21
CA THR A 245 -12.35 8.29 -14.25
C THR A 245 -13.79 8.27 -13.73
N ASN A 246 -14.10 7.42 -12.74
CA ASN A 246 -15.48 7.13 -12.33
C ASN A 246 -15.77 7.47 -10.87
N THR A 247 -14.78 7.85 -10.07
CA THR A 247 -14.94 8.16 -8.64
C THR A 247 -14.04 9.32 -8.27
N PHE A 248 -14.52 10.19 -7.39
CA PHE A 248 -13.66 11.26 -6.85
C PHE A 248 -12.42 10.68 -6.16
N PRO A 249 -11.26 11.32 -6.30
CA PRO A 249 -10.04 10.97 -5.58
C PRO A 249 -10.24 10.94 -4.06
N GLY A 250 -9.38 10.23 -3.36
CA GLY A 250 -9.40 10.18 -1.91
C GLY A 250 -8.41 9.16 -1.35
N TRP A 251 -7.93 9.38 -0.13
CA TRP A 251 -6.94 8.54 0.55
C TRP A 251 -7.33 7.05 0.60
N LYS A 252 -8.59 6.76 0.88
CA LYS A 252 -9.12 5.39 0.94
C LYS A 252 -9.20 4.74 -0.45
N ARG A 253 -9.36 5.55 -1.50
CA ARG A 253 -9.58 5.09 -2.88
C ARG A 253 -8.30 5.00 -3.71
N ALA A 254 -7.17 5.48 -3.20
CA ALA A 254 -5.88 5.28 -3.83
C ALA A 254 -5.56 3.78 -3.97
N HIS A 255 -4.79 3.42 -4.97
CA HIS A 255 -4.35 2.06 -5.27
C HIS A 255 -2.88 1.86 -4.91
N PRO A 256 -2.34 0.62 -4.80
CA PRO A 256 -3.05 -0.65 -4.93
C PRO A 256 -3.97 -0.95 -3.75
N TYR A 257 -4.98 -1.82 -3.95
CA TYR A 257 -5.83 -2.27 -2.86
C TYR A 257 -5.15 -3.37 -2.03
N ARG A 258 -5.51 -3.44 -0.76
CA ARG A 258 -4.92 -4.30 0.27
C ARG A 258 -5.15 -5.79 0.09
N SER A 259 -6.21 -6.19 -0.62
CA SER A 259 -6.55 -7.58 -0.83
C SER A 259 -7.31 -7.76 -2.13
N LEU A 260 -7.02 -8.83 -2.79
CA LEU A 260 -7.81 -9.38 -3.86
C LEU A 260 -8.67 -10.46 -3.22
N GLY A 261 -9.88 -10.09 -2.89
CA GLY A 261 -10.86 -11.06 -2.39
C GLY A 261 -11.27 -12.01 -3.50
N SER A 262 -11.72 -13.20 -3.11
CA SER A 262 -12.39 -14.18 -3.94
C SER A 262 -13.41 -13.56 -4.90
N PRO A 263 -13.63 -14.12 -6.10
CA PRO A 263 -14.38 -13.53 -7.20
C PRO A 263 -15.89 -13.43 -7.04
N LEU A 264 -16.43 -13.40 -5.81
CA LEU A 264 -17.86 -13.27 -5.55
C LEU A 264 -18.09 -12.26 -4.41
N PRO A 265 -18.92 -11.31 -4.45
CA PRO A 265 -19.74 -10.51 -5.36
C PRO A 265 -19.35 -9.01 -5.44
N CYS A 266 -18.11 -8.65 -5.59
CA CYS A 266 -17.68 -7.26 -5.80
C CYS A 266 -17.60 -6.83 -7.28
N LEU A 267 -18.32 -7.50 -8.14
CA LEU A 267 -18.30 -7.31 -9.60
C LEU A 267 -18.85 -5.95 -10.08
N ARG A 268 -19.34 -5.09 -9.19
CA ARG A 268 -19.90 -3.79 -9.57
C ARG A 268 -18.99 -2.57 -9.34
N ALA A 269 -17.86 -2.74 -8.67
CA ALA A 269 -16.88 -1.65 -8.51
C ALA A 269 -15.65 -1.80 -9.44
N ALA A 270 -15.66 -2.70 -10.38
CA ALA A 270 -14.53 -3.49 -10.82
C ALA A 270 -14.12 -3.33 -12.28
N LEU A 271 -14.37 -2.20 -12.94
CA LEU A 271 -13.84 -2.03 -14.31
C LEU A 271 -12.37 -1.60 -14.34
N CYS A 272 -11.84 -1.00 -13.27
CA CYS A 272 -10.40 -0.80 -13.05
C CYS A 272 -9.75 -2.02 -12.38
N ASP A 273 -10.52 -2.87 -11.70
CA ASP A 273 -10.07 -4.03 -10.93
C ASP A 273 -9.60 -5.22 -11.80
N ARG A 274 -10.01 -5.31 -13.06
CA ARG A 274 -9.58 -6.42 -13.94
C ARG A 274 -8.07 -6.45 -14.16
N CYS A 275 -7.44 -5.30 -14.35
CA CYS A 275 -5.99 -5.26 -14.55
C CYS A 275 -5.23 -5.55 -13.25
N GLN A 276 -5.74 -5.08 -12.11
CA GLN A 276 -5.13 -5.35 -10.80
C GLN A 276 -5.33 -6.80 -10.34
N ALA A 277 -6.52 -7.38 -10.56
CA ALA A 277 -6.82 -8.75 -10.18
C ALA A 277 -5.90 -9.76 -10.89
N VAL A 278 -5.59 -9.53 -12.16
CA VAL A 278 -4.67 -10.37 -12.94
C VAL A 278 -3.24 -10.22 -12.43
N LEU A 279 -2.75 -8.98 -12.28
CA LEU A 279 -1.37 -8.71 -11.87
C LEU A 279 -1.07 -9.15 -10.42
N LEU A 280 -2.02 -8.98 -9.50
CA LEU A 280 -1.82 -9.40 -8.10
C LEU A 280 -2.00 -10.91 -7.91
N ARG A 281 -2.86 -11.57 -8.68
CA ARG A 281 -2.92 -13.03 -8.71
C ARG A 281 -1.58 -13.59 -9.19
N ASP A 282 -1.00 -13.00 -10.21
CA ASP A 282 0.27 -13.44 -10.77
C ASP A 282 1.43 -13.07 -9.83
N ALA A 283 1.41 -11.90 -9.16
CA ALA A 283 2.38 -11.55 -8.14
C ALA A 283 2.30 -12.46 -6.89
N TYR A 284 1.10 -12.81 -6.45
CA TYR A 284 0.90 -13.80 -5.38
C TYR A 284 1.36 -15.19 -5.82
N MET A 285 1.05 -15.61 -7.04
CA MET A 285 1.50 -16.88 -7.60
C MET A 285 3.02 -16.90 -7.81
N ILE A 286 3.63 -15.79 -8.24
CA ILE A 286 5.09 -15.66 -8.35
C ILE A 286 5.74 -15.70 -6.96
N SER A 287 5.16 -15.05 -5.94
CA SER A 287 5.63 -15.15 -4.55
C SER A 287 5.53 -16.57 -4.00
N GLN A 288 4.48 -17.32 -4.35
CA GLN A 288 4.35 -18.73 -4.01
C GLN A 288 5.31 -19.61 -4.83
N ALA A 289 5.49 -19.34 -6.11
CA ALA A 289 6.44 -20.05 -6.97
C ALA A 289 7.89 -19.86 -6.49
N CYS A 290 8.25 -18.65 -6.02
CA CYS A 290 9.57 -18.42 -5.41
C CYS A 290 9.77 -19.17 -4.07
N ARG A 291 8.68 -19.51 -3.35
CA ARG A 291 8.75 -20.38 -2.15
C ARG A 291 8.90 -21.87 -2.49
N ILE A 292 8.51 -22.28 -3.69
CA ILE A 292 8.58 -23.67 -4.18
C ILE A 292 9.90 -23.96 -4.88
N ALA A 293 10.70 -22.97 -5.23
CA ALA A 293 11.94 -23.08 -5.99
C ALA A 293 13.16 -23.76 -5.32
N PRO A 294 13.17 -24.23 -4.04
CA PRO A 294 14.27 -25.06 -3.55
C PRO A 294 14.29 -26.52 -4.05
N ALA A 295 13.29 -26.96 -4.82
CA ALA A 295 13.13 -28.37 -5.17
C ALA A 295 13.66 -28.76 -6.57
N TRP A 296 14.29 -27.83 -7.31
CA TRP A 296 14.91 -28.11 -8.61
C TRP A 296 16.40 -27.76 -8.57
N ARG A 297 17.18 -28.62 -7.93
CA ARG A 297 18.59 -28.83 -8.22
C ARG A 297 18.81 -30.30 -8.52
#